data_2fa2aae6283a55e03ca0b26f4a0d85d9
#
_entry.id   2fa2aae6283a55e03ca0b26f4a0d85d9
#
_cell.length_a   1.000
_cell.length_b   1.000
_cell.length_c   1.000
_cell.angle_alpha   90.00
_cell.angle_beta   90.00
_cell.angle_gamma   90.00
#
_symmetry.space_group_name_H-M   'P 1'
#
loop_
_entity.id
_entity.type
_entity.pdbx_description
1 polymer ?
#
loop_
_entity_poly.entity_id
_entity_poly.type
_entity_poly.pdbx_seq_one_letter_code
_entity_poly.pdbx_strand_id
1 'polypeptide(L)'
;MFYKYEIKNNGVEDILYLYLSMSFEFSRELVLNSKDDDLCRRTKNFIRNNNINYNGRKVYLVIDGIVVKTLDIAKESNPIEILKDSLYYSNEHFLVNIKLQDDSIIELPLKEYLLGVLANNTMIGLDIEVIKAVCILYRTYAFLMMKKNKVIDITNSFALYKPISYFKLVWTTGYDDILELLNKAIKETDCLFVTYNEEYILPFIHYSNTGRTFYNREYEYLSSVKSLWDLESPYYVDVKTYNYDDLSNLLGFNISVNSKFNIIDVDSRDYVRKLSIDDKIFSSEEFKSLFGLKSMNINIIVNKDELKIISKGYGNGYGLSLYGANEMAINGCSFANILKYYFPKISINKYIKELS
;
A
#
# COMPACT_ATOMS: atom_id res chain seq x y z
N MET A 1 -9.90 -17.07 -27.82
CA MET A 1 -8.90 -17.28 -26.78
C MET A 1 -7.69 -16.36 -27.03
N PHE A 2 -6.93 -16.52 -28.11
CA PHE A 2 -5.83 -15.60 -28.45
C PHE A 2 -6.34 -14.49 -29.39
N TYR A 3 -5.98 -13.22 -29.13
CA TYR A 3 -6.45 -12.09 -29.93
C TYR A 3 -5.29 -11.27 -30.55
N LYS A 4 -4.08 -11.40 -30.01
CA LYS A 4 -2.89 -10.69 -30.46
C LYS A 4 -1.68 -11.62 -30.31
N TYR A 5 -0.67 -11.43 -31.16
CA TYR A 5 0.63 -12.07 -31.01
C TYR A 5 1.76 -11.08 -31.26
N GLU A 6 2.92 -11.34 -30.68
CA GLU A 6 4.19 -10.67 -30.94
C GLU A 6 5.31 -11.69 -31.00
N ILE A 7 6.28 -11.49 -31.87
CA ILE A 7 7.52 -12.28 -31.89
C ILE A 7 8.65 -11.35 -31.46
N LYS A 8 9.41 -11.76 -30.43
CA LYS A 8 10.57 -11.03 -29.93
C LYS A 8 11.77 -11.96 -29.93
N ASN A 9 12.92 -11.43 -30.35
CA ASN A 9 14.20 -12.15 -30.31
C ASN A 9 14.95 -11.73 -29.02
N ASN A 10 15.41 -12.70 -28.25
CA ASN A 10 16.17 -12.47 -27.01
C ASN A 10 17.70 -12.57 -27.21
N GLY A 11 18.17 -12.58 -28.46
CA GLY A 11 19.58 -12.76 -28.80
C GLY A 11 20.03 -14.23 -28.93
N VAL A 12 19.18 -15.19 -28.56
CA VAL A 12 19.41 -16.64 -28.60
C VAL A 12 18.38 -17.35 -29.48
N GLU A 13 17.11 -17.00 -29.31
CA GLU A 13 15.99 -17.59 -30.03
C GLU A 13 14.82 -16.60 -30.17
N ASP A 14 13.94 -16.87 -31.16
CA ASP A 14 12.68 -16.15 -31.26
C ASP A 14 11.69 -16.68 -30.22
N ILE A 15 10.96 -15.77 -29.55
CA ILE A 15 9.93 -16.08 -28.58
C ILE A 15 8.60 -15.53 -29.06
N LEU A 16 7.58 -16.37 -29.08
CA LEU A 16 6.22 -15.99 -29.45
C LEU A 16 5.40 -15.65 -28.20
N TYR A 17 4.87 -14.44 -28.15
CA TYR A 17 3.94 -13.97 -27.15
C TYR A 17 2.52 -14.07 -27.70
N LEU A 18 1.64 -14.81 -27.02
CA LEU A 18 0.21 -14.93 -27.35
C LEU A 18 -0.65 -14.29 -26.28
N TYR A 19 -1.41 -13.29 -26.66
CA TYR A 19 -2.26 -12.51 -25.76
C TYR A 19 -3.69 -13.09 -25.72
N LEU A 20 -4.23 -13.31 -24.53
CA LEU A 20 -5.57 -13.83 -24.30
C LEU A 20 -6.59 -12.71 -24.08
N SER A 21 -7.76 -12.84 -24.67
CA SER A 21 -8.81 -11.80 -24.76
C SER A 21 -9.86 -11.87 -23.63
N MET A 22 -9.56 -12.51 -22.52
CA MET A 22 -10.53 -12.73 -21.43
C MET A 22 -10.10 -11.98 -20.18
N SER A 23 -11.06 -11.73 -19.24
CA SER A 23 -10.72 -11.11 -17.95
C SER A 23 -9.64 -11.91 -17.22
N PHE A 24 -8.80 -11.20 -16.49
CA PHE A 24 -7.61 -11.77 -15.87
C PHE A 24 -7.89 -13.03 -15.03
N GLU A 25 -8.91 -12.99 -14.18
CA GLU A 25 -9.24 -14.12 -13.27
C GLU A 25 -9.66 -15.37 -14.03
N PHE A 26 -10.60 -15.23 -14.96
CA PHE A 26 -11.13 -16.37 -15.71
C PHE A 26 -10.09 -16.97 -16.67
N SER A 27 -9.26 -16.13 -17.31
CA SER A 27 -8.22 -16.61 -18.23
C SER A 27 -7.07 -17.28 -17.50
N ARG A 28 -6.69 -16.77 -16.32
CA ARG A 28 -5.67 -17.36 -15.48
C ARG A 28 -6.08 -18.73 -14.98
N GLU A 29 -7.29 -18.87 -14.47
CA GLU A 29 -7.84 -20.15 -14.02
C GLU A 29 -7.93 -21.16 -15.16
N LEU A 30 -8.41 -20.73 -16.33
CA LEU A 30 -8.48 -21.57 -17.52
C LEU A 30 -7.09 -22.08 -17.95
N VAL A 31 -6.08 -21.21 -17.96
CA VAL A 31 -4.70 -21.58 -18.37
C VAL A 31 -4.04 -22.45 -17.31
N LEU A 32 -4.21 -22.18 -16.03
CA LEU A 32 -3.61 -22.96 -14.94
C LEU A 32 -4.25 -24.35 -14.79
N ASN A 33 -5.55 -24.46 -15.04
CA ASN A 33 -6.29 -25.73 -14.94
C ASN A 33 -6.28 -26.54 -16.23
N SER A 34 -5.82 -25.98 -17.36
CA SER A 34 -5.69 -26.70 -18.62
C SER A 34 -4.43 -27.57 -18.63
N LYS A 35 -4.54 -28.79 -19.16
CA LYS A 35 -3.38 -29.66 -19.42
C LYS A 35 -2.48 -29.00 -20.46
N ASP A 36 -1.16 -29.11 -20.28
CA ASP A 36 -0.19 -28.51 -21.17
C ASP A 36 -0.30 -28.98 -22.62
N ASP A 37 -0.60 -30.26 -22.83
CA ASP A 37 -0.82 -30.81 -24.17
C ASP A 37 -1.99 -30.14 -24.90
N ASP A 38 -3.08 -29.81 -24.20
CA ASP A 38 -4.22 -29.11 -24.78
C ASP A 38 -3.87 -27.65 -25.14
N LEU A 39 -3.12 -26.99 -24.28
CA LEU A 39 -2.64 -25.62 -24.53
C LEU A 39 -1.63 -25.61 -25.69
N CYS A 40 -0.70 -26.54 -25.75
CA CYS A 40 0.25 -26.68 -26.84
C CYS A 40 -0.48 -26.94 -28.17
N ARG A 41 -1.48 -27.83 -28.19
CA ARG A 41 -2.30 -28.10 -29.38
C ARG A 41 -3.05 -26.84 -29.84
N ARG A 42 -3.69 -26.10 -28.93
CA ARG A 42 -4.41 -24.85 -29.24
C ARG A 42 -3.45 -23.78 -29.78
N THR A 43 -2.27 -23.69 -29.20
CA THR A 43 -1.20 -22.77 -29.61
C THR A 43 -0.70 -23.10 -31.02
N LYS A 44 -0.37 -24.37 -31.30
CA LYS A 44 0.04 -24.84 -32.64
C LYS A 44 -1.05 -24.57 -33.68
N ASN A 45 -2.31 -24.80 -33.34
CA ASN A 45 -3.43 -24.51 -34.22
C ASN A 45 -3.57 -23.00 -34.50
N PHE A 46 -3.38 -22.15 -33.49
CA PHE A 46 -3.43 -20.70 -33.65
C PHE A 46 -2.30 -20.22 -34.57
N ILE A 47 -1.06 -20.68 -34.38
CA ILE A 47 0.10 -20.36 -35.23
C ILE A 47 -0.19 -20.72 -36.69
N ARG A 48 -0.68 -21.95 -36.89
CA ARG A 48 -1.00 -22.45 -38.25
C ARG A 48 -2.14 -21.68 -38.91
N ASN A 49 -3.24 -21.44 -38.18
CA ASN A 49 -4.43 -20.80 -38.71
C ASN A 49 -4.24 -19.31 -39.02
N ASN A 50 -3.27 -18.66 -38.39
CA ASN A 50 -2.94 -17.26 -38.62
C ASN A 50 -1.67 -17.08 -39.50
N ASN A 51 -1.13 -18.15 -40.10
CA ASN A 51 0.07 -18.15 -40.92
C ASN A 51 1.24 -17.42 -40.24
N ILE A 52 1.43 -17.63 -38.92
CA ILE A 52 2.49 -17.00 -38.17
C ILE A 52 3.81 -17.70 -38.50
N ASN A 53 4.76 -16.95 -39.09
CA ASN A 53 6.10 -17.45 -39.37
C ASN A 53 6.93 -17.47 -38.08
N TYR A 54 6.86 -18.58 -37.34
CA TYR A 54 7.51 -18.77 -36.07
C TYR A 54 8.22 -20.13 -36.02
N ASN A 55 9.54 -20.10 -35.93
CA ASN A 55 10.41 -21.29 -35.90
C ASN A 55 10.99 -21.56 -34.50
N GLY A 56 10.63 -20.74 -33.49
CA GLY A 56 11.08 -20.91 -32.13
C GLY A 56 10.35 -22.05 -31.41
N ARG A 57 10.81 -22.35 -30.19
CA ARG A 57 10.26 -23.42 -29.34
C ARG A 57 9.39 -22.88 -28.23
N LYS A 58 9.68 -21.69 -27.68
CA LYS A 58 9.03 -21.11 -26.52
C LYS A 58 7.89 -20.20 -26.91
N VAL A 59 6.74 -20.43 -26.31
CA VAL A 59 5.55 -19.59 -26.45
C VAL A 59 5.12 -19.09 -25.09
N TYR A 60 5.01 -17.80 -24.94
CA TYR A 60 4.51 -17.16 -23.73
C TYR A 60 3.04 -16.82 -23.88
N LEU A 61 2.21 -17.34 -22.95
CA LEU A 61 0.81 -17.00 -22.84
C LEU A 61 0.66 -15.77 -21.96
N VAL A 62 0.12 -14.69 -22.51
CA VAL A 62 0.05 -13.37 -21.88
C VAL A 62 -1.39 -12.98 -21.61
N ILE A 63 -1.67 -12.52 -20.39
CA ILE A 63 -2.95 -11.91 -19.99
C ILE A 63 -2.62 -10.53 -19.40
N ASP A 64 -3.25 -9.48 -19.93
CA ASP A 64 -3.06 -8.10 -19.47
C ASP A 64 -1.58 -7.69 -19.34
N GLY A 65 -0.76 -8.10 -20.32
CA GLY A 65 0.67 -7.82 -20.34
C GLY A 65 1.53 -8.76 -19.47
N ILE A 66 0.94 -9.78 -18.84
CA ILE A 66 1.63 -10.70 -17.94
C ILE A 66 1.78 -12.06 -18.59
N VAL A 67 2.99 -12.60 -18.57
CA VAL A 67 3.22 -14.00 -18.95
C VAL A 67 2.67 -14.89 -17.83
N VAL A 68 1.58 -15.58 -18.10
CA VAL A 68 0.93 -16.50 -17.15
C VAL A 68 1.40 -17.92 -17.29
N LYS A 69 1.93 -18.28 -18.47
CA LYS A 69 2.46 -19.61 -18.74
C LYS A 69 3.44 -19.59 -19.90
N THR A 70 4.46 -20.42 -19.82
CA THR A 70 5.40 -20.70 -20.93
C THR A 70 5.17 -22.11 -21.44
N LEU A 71 5.08 -22.27 -22.75
CA LEU A 71 4.94 -23.55 -23.42
C LEU A 71 6.18 -23.83 -24.26
N ASP A 72 6.68 -25.08 -24.25
CA ASP A 72 7.63 -25.60 -25.22
C ASP A 72 6.88 -26.42 -26.26
N ILE A 73 6.62 -25.82 -27.43
CA ILE A 73 5.80 -26.43 -28.47
C ILE A 73 6.55 -27.49 -29.33
N ALA A 74 7.84 -27.69 -29.11
CA ALA A 74 8.62 -28.70 -29.80
C ALA A 74 8.58 -30.10 -29.16
N LYS A 75 8.18 -30.17 -27.87
CA LYS A 75 8.05 -31.45 -27.15
C LYS A 75 6.72 -32.12 -27.46
N GLU A 76 6.76 -33.29 -28.06
CA GLU A 76 5.68 -34.27 -27.99
C GLU A 76 5.86 -35.08 -26.71
N SER A 77 4.86 -35.05 -25.83
CA SER A 77 4.72 -35.93 -24.67
C SER A 77 5.84 -35.97 -23.61
N ASN A 78 6.14 -34.87 -22.96
CA ASN A 78 6.59 -34.90 -21.56
C ASN A 78 5.93 -33.75 -20.79
N PRO A 79 5.53 -33.93 -19.51
CA PRO A 79 5.01 -32.82 -18.74
C PRO A 79 6.06 -31.71 -18.71
N ILE A 80 5.67 -30.55 -19.23
CA ILE A 80 6.53 -29.36 -19.17
C ILE A 80 6.78 -29.11 -17.70
N GLU A 81 8.05 -29.20 -17.28
CA GLU A 81 8.48 -28.60 -16.04
C GLU A 81 7.92 -27.18 -16.04
N ILE A 82 7.05 -26.89 -15.10
CA ILE A 82 6.68 -25.51 -14.79
C ILE A 82 8.02 -24.85 -14.50
N LEU A 83 8.49 -24.02 -15.45
CA LEU A 83 9.71 -23.28 -15.24
C LEU A 83 9.48 -22.47 -13.95
N LYS A 84 10.07 -22.96 -12.85
CA LYS A 84 10.12 -22.24 -11.58
C LYS A 84 10.73 -20.85 -11.74
N ASP A 85 11.45 -20.66 -12.84
CA ASP A 85 12.02 -19.40 -13.31
C ASP A 85 11.12 -18.72 -14.35
N SER A 86 9.79 -18.84 -14.21
CA SER A 86 8.92 -17.97 -14.98
C SER A 86 9.26 -16.52 -14.60
N LEU A 87 9.30 -15.68 -15.61
CA LEU A 87 9.46 -14.22 -15.58
C LEU A 87 8.58 -13.48 -14.55
N TYR A 88 7.94 -14.21 -13.69
CA TYR A 88 7.06 -13.74 -12.66
C TYR A 88 7.84 -13.66 -11.36
N TYR A 89 8.35 -12.48 -11.05
CA TYR A 89 8.85 -12.21 -9.70
C TYR A 89 7.65 -12.09 -8.78
N SER A 90 7.36 -13.15 -8.03
CA SER A 90 6.45 -13.04 -6.89
C SER A 90 7.09 -12.20 -5.78
N ASN A 91 6.30 -11.70 -4.85
CA ASN A 91 6.82 -11.01 -3.66
C ASN A 91 7.90 -11.79 -2.89
N GLU A 92 8.00 -13.11 -3.10
CA GLU A 92 8.98 -13.98 -2.45
C GLU A 92 10.39 -13.85 -3.01
N HIS A 93 10.53 -13.32 -4.24
CA HIS A 93 11.81 -13.18 -4.91
C HIS A 93 12.47 -11.80 -4.73
N PHE A 94 11.71 -10.82 -4.24
CA PHE A 94 12.26 -9.51 -3.92
C PHE A 94 12.79 -9.48 -2.49
N LEU A 95 14.01 -8.99 -2.31
CA LEU A 95 14.60 -8.74 -1.01
C LEU A 95 14.60 -7.24 -0.73
N VAL A 96 14.27 -6.86 0.48
CA VAL A 96 14.28 -5.48 0.96
C VAL A 96 15.20 -5.35 2.17
N ASN A 97 15.99 -4.29 2.17
CA ASN A 97 16.84 -3.95 3.31
C ASN A 97 16.06 -3.05 4.27
N ILE A 98 15.92 -3.46 5.51
CA ILE A 98 15.28 -2.67 6.56
C ILE A 98 16.26 -2.36 7.67
N LYS A 99 16.21 -1.13 8.17
CA LYS A 99 16.99 -0.64 9.28
C LYS A 99 16.14 -0.74 10.55
N LEU A 100 16.61 -1.47 11.54
CA LEU A 100 15.95 -1.67 12.83
C LEU A 100 16.22 -0.49 13.79
N GLN A 101 15.54 -0.51 14.94
CA GLN A 101 15.68 0.55 15.97
C GLN A 101 17.09 0.63 16.59
N ASP A 102 17.84 -0.45 16.56
CA ASP A 102 19.24 -0.53 17.03
C ASP A 102 20.26 -0.19 15.94
N ASP A 103 19.81 0.45 14.85
CA ASP A 103 20.58 0.79 13.65
C ASP A 103 21.10 -0.41 12.83
N SER A 104 20.83 -1.64 13.24
CA SER A 104 21.18 -2.83 12.46
C SER A 104 20.35 -2.89 11.18
N ILE A 105 20.94 -3.43 10.10
CA ILE A 105 20.28 -3.63 8.81
C ILE A 105 20.10 -5.12 8.59
N ILE A 106 18.86 -5.53 8.31
CA ILE A 106 18.54 -6.90 7.93
C ILE A 106 17.91 -6.93 6.54
N GLU A 107 18.10 -8.04 5.84
CA GLU A 107 17.47 -8.30 4.55
C GLU A 107 16.30 -9.25 4.75
N LEU A 108 15.15 -8.92 4.20
CA LEU A 108 13.93 -9.71 4.29
C LEU A 108 13.31 -9.94 2.90
N PRO A 109 12.65 -11.08 2.67
CA PRO A 109 11.73 -11.23 1.57
C PRO A 109 10.64 -10.16 1.62
N LEU A 110 10.31 -9.57 0.46
CA LEU A 110 9.28 -8.51 0.36
C LEU A 110 7.94 -8.97 0.98
N LYS A 111 7.59 -10.25 0.86
CA LYS A 111 6.39 -10.82 1.49
C LYS A 111 6.40 -10.67 3.00
N GLU A 112 7.53 -10.98 3.65
CA GLU A 112 7.66 -10.85 5.11
C GLU A 112 7.58 -9.39 5.55
N TYR A 113 8.23 -8.49 4.79
CA TYR A 113 8.09 -7.05 5.02
C TYR A 113 6.64 -6.59 4.89
N LEU A 114 5.93 -7.00 3.82
CA LEU A 114 4.54 -6.63 3.62
C LEU A 114 3.62 -7.16 4.72
N LEU A 115 3.82 -8.39 5.19
CA LEU A 115 3.05 -8.93 6.33
C LEU A 115 3.25 -8.06 7.57
N GLY A 116 4.48 -7.73 7.91
CA GLY A 116 4.78 -6.95 9.12
C GLY A 116 4.29 -5.50 9.03
N VAL A 117 4.42 -4.85 7.88
CA VAL A 117 3.95 -3.47 7.72
C VAL A 117 2.42 -3.39 7.65
N LEU A 118 1.75 -4.34 7.00
CA LEU A 118 0.29 -4.42 6.99
C LEU A 118 -0.26 -4.66 8.39
N ALA A 119 0.26 -5.66 9.08
CA ALA A 119 -0.17 -5.98 10.45
C ALA A 119 -0.04 -4.80 11.42
N ASN A 120 0.99 -3.96 11.22
CA ASN A 120 1.23 -2.83 12.11
C ASN A 120 0.44 -1.56 11.75
N ASN A 121 0.05 -1.40 10.49
CA ASN A 121 -0.53 -0.13 10.00
C ASN A 121 -1.97 -0.26 9.50
N THR A 122 -2.55 -1.46 9.49
CA THR A 122 -3.98 -1.65 9.20
C THR A 122 -4.75 -1.91 10.47
N MET A 123 -6.01 -1.46 10.50
CA MET A 123 -6.92 -1.76 11.62
C MET A 123 -7.48 -3.17 11.46
N ILE A 124 -7.74 -3.84 12.58
CA ILE A 124 -8.50 -5.10 12.58
C ILE A 124 -9.94 -4.81 12.11
N GLY A 125 -10.46 -5.66 11.23
CA GLY A 125 -11.83 -5.55 10.71
C GLY A 125 -11.97 -4.73 9.43
N LEU A 126 -10.86 -4.31 8.80
CA LEU A 126 -10.92 -3.74 7.45
C LEU A 126 -11.29 -4.80 6.41
N ASP A 127 -12.08 -4.38 5.42
CA ASP A 127 -12.38 -5.18 4.23
C ASP A 127 -11.10 -5.53 3.46
N ILE A 128 -11.10 -6.70 2.82
CA ILE A 128 -9.94 -7.18 2.06
C ILE A 128 -9.53 -6.22 0.93
N GLU A 129 -10.47 -5.51 0.32
CA GLU A 129 -10.17 -4.57 -0.76
C GLU A 129 -9.37 -3.36 -0.25
N VAL A 130 -9.59 -2.93 0.99
CA VAL A 130 -8.75 -1.91 1.63
C VAL A 130 -7.35 -2.43 1.89
N ILE A 131 -7.25 -3.64 2.44
CA ILE A 131 -5.95 -4.28 2.73
C ILE A 131 -5.15 -4.46 1.44
N LYS A 132 -5.80 -4.84 0.33
CA LYS A 132 -5.19 -4.91 -1.01
C LYS A 132 -4.67 -3.54 -1.47
N ALA A 133 -5.48 -2.49 -1.34
CA ALA A 133 -5.07 -1.13 -1.71
C ALA A 133 -3.83 -0.68 -0.92
N VAL A 134 -3.85 -0.89 0.39
CA VAL A 134 -2.74 -0.56 1.30
C VAL A 134 -1.50 -1.41 1.00
N CYS A 135 -1.67 -2.70 0.70
CA CYS A 135 -0.58 -3.60 0.30
C CYS A 135 0.14 -3.09 -0.95
N ILE A 136 -0.61 -2.66 -1.97
CA ILE A 136 -0.04 -2.09 -3.19
C ILE A 136 0.76 -0.81 -2.88
N LEU A 137 0.26 0.06 -2.01
CA LEU A 137 0.97 1.28 -1.59
C LEU A 137 2.29 0.97 -0.87
N TYR A 138 2.30 0.03 0.07
CA TYR A 138 3.53 -0.35 0.77
C TYR A 138 4.52 -1.10 -0.13
N ARG A 139 4.03 -1.92 -1.06
CA ARG A 139 4.90 -2.52 -2.09
C ARG A 139 5.51 -1.47 -2.99
N THR A 140 4.74 -0.46 -3.39
CA THR A 140 5.24 0.67 -4.16
C THR A 140 6.37 1.40 -3.42
N TYR A 141 6.20 1.60 -2.12
CA TYR A 141 7.24 2.20 -1.27
C TYR A 141 8.50 1.33 -1.21
N ALA A 142 8.35 0.03 -1.05
CA ALA A 142 9.49 -0.90 -1.08
C ALA A 142 10.25 -0.81 -2.42
N PHE A 143 9.54 -0.82 -3.54
CA PHE A 143 10.14 -0.66 -4.87
C PHE A 143 10.83 0.71 -5.04
N LEU A 144 10.24 1.78 -4.51
CA LEU A 144 10.87 3.10 -4.48
C LEU A 144 12.21 3.08 -3.73
N MET A 145 12.25 2.43 -2.57
CA MET A 145 13.46 2.33 -1.76
C MET A 145 14.52 1.44 -2.44
N MET A 146 14.11 0.32 -3.02
CA MET A 146 15.00 -0.54 -3.80
C MET A 146 15.59 0.18 -5.02
N LYS A 147 14.75 0.89 -5.80
CA LYS A 147 15.21 1.70 -6.95
C LYS A 147 16.26 2.74 -6.55
N LYS A 148 16.13 3.31 -5.35
CA LYS A 148 17.06 4.32 -4.83
C LYS A 148 18.26 3.72 -4.08
N ASN A 149 18.39 2.40 -4.02
CA ASN A 149 19.39 1.68 -3.19
C ASN A 149 19.39 2.19 -1.73
N LYS A 150 18.18 2.44 -1.19
CA LYS A 150 17.99 2.94 0.16
C LYS A 150 17.44 1.83 1.06
N VAL A 151 17.76 1.96 2.33
CA VAL A 151 17.23 1.11 3.39
C VAL A 151 15.89 1.66 3.86
N ILE A 152 14.92 0.80 4.12
CA ILE A 152 13.65 1.18 4.75
C ILE A 152 13.89 1.33 6.25
N ASP A 153 13.86 2.55 6.76
CA ASP A 153 13.92 2.81 8.19
C ASP A 153 12.54 2.50 8.81
N ILE A 154 12.49 1.52 9.69
CA ILE A 154 11.22 1.08 10.32
C ILE A 154 10.62 2.09 11.30
N THR A 155 11.38 3.10 11.67
CA THR A 155 10.89 4.20 12.50
C THR A 155 10.21 5.29 11.68
N ASN A 156 10.33 5.22 10.34
CA ASN A 156 9.69 6.17 9.43
C ASN A 156 8.18 6.00 9.43
N SER A 157 7.47 7.10 9.58
CA SER A 157 6.00 7.15 9.62
C SER A 157 5.28 6.57 8.38
N PHE A 158 5.99 6.43 7.24
CA PHE A 158 5.41 5.83 6.04
C PHE A 158 5.28 4.31 6.09
N ALA A 159 6.10 3.62 6.88
CA ALA A 159 6.12 2.16 6.85
C ALA A 159 6.64 1.57 8.16
N LEU A 160 5.98 1.90 9.25
CA LEU A 160 6.26 1.33 10.56
C LEU A 160 6.12 -0.19 10.50
N TYR A 161 7.24 -0.89 10.66
CA TYR A 161 7.31 -2.34 10.57
C TYR A 161 7.46 -3.00 11.94
N LYS A 162 6.79 -4.12 12.11
CA LYS A 162 7.09 -5.11 13.16
C LYS A 162 7.00 -6.51 12.57
N PRO A 163 7.86 -7.44 13.00
CA PRO A 163 7.81 -8.82 12.50
C PRO A 163 6.47 -9.47 12.86
N ILE A 164 5.95 -10.30 11.98
CA ILE A 164 4.64 -10.95 12.17
C ILE A 164 4.58 -11.78 13.46
N SER A 165 5.71 -12.32 13.90
CA SER A 165 5.83 -13.03 15.18
C SER A 165 5.47 -12.17 16.39
N TYR A 166 5.68 -10.85 16.34
CA TYR A 166 5.23 -9.92 17.38
C TYR A 166 3.71 -9.95 17.53
N PHE A 167 2.98 -9.99 16.42
CA PHE A 167 1.50 -9.97 16.44
C PHE A 167 0.91 -11.29 16.96
N LYS A 168 1.64 -12.40 16.87
CA LYS A 168 1.24 -13.64 17.50
C LYS A 168 1.15 -13.52 19.03
N LEU A 169 1.92 -12.61 19.62
CA LEU A 169 1.89 -12.33 21.06
C LEU A 169 0.81 -11.30 21.44
N VAL A 170 0.51 -10.37 20.53
CA VAL A 170 -0.40 -9.25 20.78
C VAL A 170 -1.86 -9.62 20.44
N TRP A 171 -2.07 -10.32 19.33
CA TRP A 171 -3.39 -10.77 18.91
C TRP A 171 -3.72 -12.10 19.63
N THR A 172 -4.34 -11.98 20.77
CA THR A 172 -4.70 -13.14 21.62
C THR A 172 -5.76 -14.03 21.01
N THR A 173 -6.59 -13.48 20.12
CA THR A 173 -7.62 -14.18 19.35
C THR A 173 -7.59 -13.71 17.90
N GLY A 174 -7.93 -14.63 16.96
CA GLY A 174 -8.05 -14.30 15.54
C GLY A 174 -6.73 -14.11 14.78
N TYR A 175 -5.58 -14.47 15.37
CA TYR A 175 -4.28 -14.33 14.72
C TYR A 175 -4.22 -15.07 13.37
N ASP A 176 -4.68 -16.31 13.32
CA ASP A 176 -4.62 -17.13 12.10
C ASP A 176 -5.55 -16.58 11.01
N ASP A 177 -6.75 -16.14 11.36
CA ASP A 177 -7.72 -15.55 10.43
C ASP A 177 -7.17 -14.22 9.83
N ILE A 178 -6.58 -13.37 10.69
CA ILE A 178 -5.98 -12.12 10.24
C ILE A 178 -4.77 -12.42 9.34
N LEU A 179 -3.92 -13.36 9.73
CA LEU A 179 -2.75 -13.76 8.95
C LEU A 179 -3.15 -14.32 7.58
N GLU A 180 -4.21 -15.13 7.51
CA GLU A 180 -4.77 -15.64 6.26
C GLU A 180 -5.27 -14.48 5.37
N LEU A 181 -6.02 -13.54 5.95
CA LEU A 181 -6.52 -12.36 5.24
C LEU A 181 -5.38 -11.51 4.65
N LEU A 182 -4.32 -11.25 5.43
CA LEU A 182 -3.15 -10.52 4.97
C LEU A 182 -2.41 -11.25 3.83
N ASN A 183 -2.20 -12.57 3.99
CA ASN A 183 -1.57 -13.39 2.95
C ASN A 183 -2.39 -13.40 1.67
N LYS A 184 -3.74 -13.49 1.78
CA LYS A 184 -4.64 -13.43 0.64
C LYS A 184 -4.51 -12.08 -0.09
N ALA A 185 -4.53 -10.96 0.65
CA ALA A 185 -4.36 -9.63 0.06
C ALA A 185 -3.01 -9.48 -0.67
N ILE A 186 -1.91 -9.94 -0.06
CA ILE A 186 -0.57 -9.93 -0.66
C ILE A 186 -0.53 -10.76 -1.95
N LYS A 187 -1.12 -11.96 -1.93
CA LYS A 187 -1.16 -12.88 -3.07
C LYS A 187 -2.01 -12.33 -4.22
N GLU A 188 -3.21 -11.81 -3.92
CA GLU A 188 -4.13 -11.31 -4.95
C GLU A 188 -3.68 -10.00 -5.59
N THR A 189 -2.77 -9.27 -4.94
CA THR A 189 -2.14 -8.06 -5.47
C THR A 189 -0.69 -8.27 -5.89
N ASP A 190 -0.26 -9.51 -6.11
CA ASP A 190 1.14 -9.82 -6.37
C ASP A 190 1.70 -9.00 -7.52
N CYS A 191 2.90 -8.42 -7.29
CA CYS A 191 3.62 -7.55 -8.22
C CYS A 191 2.89 -6.25 -8.64
N LEU A 192 1.71 -5.94 -8.11
CA LEU A 192 1.03 -4.66 -8.39
C LEU A 192 1.69 -3.52 -7.62
N PHE A 193 1.85 -2.39 -8.29
CA PHE A 193 2.37 -1.14 -7.73
C PHE A 193 1.73 0.06 -8.41
N VAL A 194 1.93 1.24 -7.85
CA VAL A 194 1.38 2.48 -8.40
C VAL A 194 2.48 3.48 -8.76
N THR A 195 2.22 4.25 -9.82
CA THR A 195 3.12 5.32 -10.27
C THR A 195 2.35 6.60 -10.55
N TYR A 196 3.07 7.70 -10.51
CA TYR A 196 2.68 8.99 -11.03
C TYR A 196 3.79 9.51 -11.94
N ASN A 197 3.48 9.84 -13.20
CA ASN A 197 4.47 10.20 -14.22
C ASN A 197 5.63 9.18 -14.28
N GLU A 198 5.30 7.87 -14.31
CA GLU A 198 6.23 6.74 -14.37
C GLU A 198 7.13 6.56 -13.13
N GLU A 199 7.00 7.41 -12.11
CA GLU A 199 7.76 7.30 -10.86
C GLU A 199 6.92 6.70 -9.74
N TYR A 200 7.57 5.88 -8.87
CA TYR A 200 6.93 5.35 -7.67
C TYR A 200 6.54 6.46 -6.70
N ILE A 201 5.39 6.32 -6.06
CA ILE A 201 4.88 7.29 -5.09
C ILE A 201 5.16 6.90 -3.64
N LEU A 202 5.10 7.88 -2.73
CA LEU A 202 5.09 7.64 -1.29
C LEU A 202 3.68 7.24 -0.82
N PRO A 203 3.57 6.31 0.15
CA PRO A 203 2.29 5.77 0.63
C PRO A 203 1.67 6.69 1.69
N PHE A 204 1.08 7.81 1.28
CA PHE A 204 0.32 8.66 2.19
C PHE A 204 -0.98 7.97 2.58
N ILE A 205 -1.05 7.52 3.83
CA ILE A 205 -2.18 6.82 4.43
C ILE A 205 -2.47 7.45 5.79
N HIS A 206 -3.73 7.60 6.13
CA HIS A 206 -4.19 8.08 7.42
C HIS A 206 -5.46 7.32 7.84
N TYR A 207 -5.80 7.35 9.13
CA TYR A 207 -6.94 6.58 9.65
C TYR A 207 -8.28 7.21 9.31
N SER A 208 -8.43 8.52 9.55
CA SER A 208 -9.62 9.29 9.18
C SER A 208 -9.26 10.77 8.99
N ASN A 209 -10.08 11.51 8.23
CA ASN A 209 -9.88 12.93 7.96
C ASN A 209 -11.10 13.76 8.36
N THR A 210 -11.07 15.04 8.06
CA THR A 210 -12.13 16.01 8.38
C THR A 210 -13.16 16.18 7.25
N GLY A 211 -13.50 15.09 6.55
CA GLY A 211 -14.48 15.05 5.47
C GLY A 211 -13.90 15.18 4.06
N ARG A 212 -12.59 15.40 3.96
CA ARG A 212 -11.86 15.42 2.67
C ARG A 212 -10.36 15.23 2.87
N THR A 213 -9.70 14.68 1.86
CA THR A 213 -8.24 14.65 1.77
C THR A 213 -7.72 15.99 1.26
N PHE A 214 -6.41 16.18 1.29
CA PHE A 214 -5.80 17.45 0.95
C PHE A 214 -4.82 17.33 -0.22
N TYR A 215 -4.80 18.37 -1.05
CA TYR A 215 -3.79 18.56 -2.08
C TYR A 215 -2.45 18.94 -1.44
N ASN A 216 -1.36 18.46 -2.05
CA ASN A 216 0.00 18.84 -1.66
C ASN A 216 0.77 19.31 -2.89
N ARG A 217 1.46 20.44 -2.79
CA ARG A 217 2.23 21.00 -3.92
C ARG A 217 3.50 20.22 -4.23
N GLU A 218 4.11 19.63 -3.22
CA GLU A 218 5.33 18.83 -3.36
C GLU A 218 5.02 17.47 -3.99
N TYR A 219 3.83 16.92 -3.72
CA TYR A 219 3.38 15.63 -4.21
C TYR A 219 2.10 15.78 -5.03
N GLU A 220 2.23 16.16 -6.30
CA GLU A 220 1.11 16.51 -7.17
C GLU A 220 0.08 15.39 -7.40
N TYR A 221 0.44 14.13 -7.12
CA TYR A 221 -0.50 13.01 -7.14
C TYR A 221 -1.47 13.03 -5.94
N LEU A 222 -1.18 13.79 -4.90
CA LEU A 222 -2.08 14.00 -3.77
C LEU A 222 -3.13 15.04 -4.15
N SER A 223 -4.36 14.58 -4.29
CA SER A 223 -5.50 15.42 -4.65
C SER A 223 -6.43 15.62 -3.45
N SER A 224 -7.18 16.71 -3.48
CA SER A 224 -8.25 16.91 -2.51
C SER A 224 -9.52 16.21 -3.00
N VAL A 225 -9.87 15.10 -2.37
CA VAL A 225 -11.09 14.35 -2.67
C VAL A 225 -12.03 14.35 -1.46
N LYS A 226 -13.34 14.31 -1.70
CA LYS A 226 -14.34 14.23 -0.63
C LYS A 226 -14.22 12.86 0.04
N SER A 227 -14.33 12.80 1.35
CA SER A 227 -14.35 11.57 2.15
C SER A 227 -15.30 11.77 3.32
N LEU A 228 -16.58 12.00 3.01
CA LEU A 228 -17.59 12.37 4.01
C LEU A 228 -17.87 11.25 5.01
N TRP A 229 -17.66 10.00 4.64
CA TRP A 229 -17.73 8.86 5.58
C TRP A 229 -16.84 9.03 6.80
N ASP A 230 -15.71 9.72 6.65
CA ASP A 230 -14.77 9.97 7.75
C ASP A 230 -15.38 10.77 8.92
N LEU A 231 -16.44 11.56 8.66
CA LEU A 231 -17.16 12.32 9.70
C LEU A 231 -17.92 11.40 10.67
N GLU A 232 -18.25 10.17 10.23
CA GLU A 232 -18.92 9.15 11.04
C GLU A 232 -17.93 8.18 11.70
N SER A 233 -16.63 8.37 11.45
CA SER A 233 -15.58 7.55 12.03
C SER A 233 -15.57 7.64 13.55
N PRO A 234 -15.47 6.52 14.29
CA PRO A 234 -15.26 6.53 15.73
C PRO A 234 -13.93 7.20 16.13
N TYR A 235 -13.06 7.43 15.16
CA TYR A 235 -11.78 8.12 15.33
C TYR A 235 -11.84 9.59 14.89
N TYR A 236 -13.02 10.10 14.52
CA TYR A 236 -13.18 11.47 14.02
C TYR A 236 -12.87 12.51 15.08
N VAL A 237 -13.31 12.29 16.31
CA VAL A 237 -13.05 13.20 17.45
C VAL A 237 -12.29 12.45 18.54
N ASP A 238 -11.20 13.04 19.00
CA ASP A 238 -10.47 12.59 20.17
C ASP A 238 -10.37 13.76 21.17
N VAL A 239 -10.68 13.49 22.43
CA VAL A 239 -10.65 14.50 23.51
C VAL A 239 -9.63 14.07 24.54
N LYS A 240 -8.64 14.92 24.79
CA LYS A 240 -7.68 14.77 25.87
C LYS A 240 -7.95 15.81 26.94
N THR A 241 -8.01 15.37 28.18
CA THR A 241 -8.23 16.25 29.34
C THR A 241 -7.06 16.11 30.30
N TYR A 242 -6.54 17.25 30.74
CA TYR A 242 -5.41 17.33 31.66
C TYR A 242 -5.72 18.29 32.78
N ASN A 243 -5.45 17.92 34.04
CA ASN A 243 -5.36 18.89 35.12
C ASN A 243 -4.04 19.69 35.01
N TYR A 244 -3.95 20.82 35.68
CA TYR A 244 -2.79 21.72 35.54
C TYR A 244 -1.51 21.17 36.19
N ASP A 245 -1.61 20.33 37.20
CA ASP A 245 -0.46 19.70 37.83
C ASP A 245 0.17 18.65 36.88
N ASP A 246 -0.66 17.81 36.27
CA ASP A 246 -0.17 16.85 35.25
C ASP A 246 0.45 17.54 34.05
N LEU A 247 -0.16 18.66 33.60
CA LEU A 247 0.40 19.47 32.52
C LEU A 247 1.74 20.07 32.90
N SER A 248 1.88 20.61 34.11
CA SER A 248 3.13 21.16 34.60
C SER A 248 4.24 20.12 34.64
N ASN A 249 3.90 18.90 35.10
CA ASN A 249 4.82 17.77 35.11
C ASN A 249 5.22 17.32 33.70
N LEU A 250 4.25 17.23 32.79
CA LEU A 250 4.47 16.82 31.39
C LEU A 250 5.35 17.82 30.64
N LEU A 251 5.12 19.11 30.88
CA LEU A 251 5.80 20.19 30.17
C LEU A 251 7.11 20.63 30.83
N GLY A 252 7.34 20.28 32.10
CA GLY A 252 8.51 20.65 32.89
C GLY A 252 8.54 22.14 33.28
N PHE A 253 7.37 22.82 33.28
CA PHE A 253 7.22 24.18 33.76
C PHE A 253 5.79 24.43 34.26
N ASN A 254 5.61 25.45 35.09
CA ASN A 254 4.33 25.70 35.73
C ASN A 254 3.25 26.15 34.75
N ILE A 255 2.14 25.43 34.74
CA ILE A 255 0.93 25.71 33.95
C ILE A 255 -0.24 25.91 34.89
N SER A 256 -1.08 26.89 34.60
CA SER A 256 -2.27 27.23 35.39
C SER A 256 -3.39 27.68 34.45
N VAL A 257 -4.56 27.95 35.05
CA VAL A 257 -5.70 28.55 34.33
C VAL A 257 -5.36 29.90 33.66
N ASN A 258 -4.31 30.58 34.11
CA ASN A 258 -3.85 31.85 33.56
C ASN A 258 -2.84 31.70 32.42
N SER A 259 -2.34 30.48 32.16
CA SER A 259 -1.42 30.21 31.07
C SER A 259 -2.11 30.41 29.73
N LYS A 260 -1.40 31.07 28.81
CA LYS A 260 -1.92 31.45 27.48
C LYS A 260 -1.53 30.40 26.43
N PHE A 261 -2.54 29.81 25.81
CA PHE A 261 -2.41 28.90 24.70
C PHE A 261 -2.73 29.65 23.40
N ASN A 262 -1.73 29.95 22.59
CA ASN A 262 -1.90 30.71 21.35
C ASN A 262 -1.54 29.88 20.15
N ILE A 263 -2.47 29.76 19.20
CA ILE A 263 -2.18 29.20 17.87
C ILE A 263 -1.49 30.31 17.07
N ILE A 264 -0.23 30.04 16.65
CA ILE A 264 0.61 31.01 15.94
C ILE A 264 0.47 30.83 14.43
N ASP A 265 0.42 29.58 13.96
CA ASP A 265 0.33 29.26 12.54
C ASP A 265 -0.56 28.06 12.30
N VAL A 266 -1.44 28.19 11.29
CA VAL A 266 -2.30 27.12 10.78
C VAL A 266 -2.15 27.03 9.27
N ASP A 267 -2.23 25.83 8.74
CA ASP A 267 -2.28 25.67 7.30
C ASP A 267 -3.71 25.85 6.75
N SER A 268 -3.85 25.84 5.42
CA SER A 268 -5.13 26.01 4.72
C SER A 268 -6.17 24.93 5.00
N ARG A 269 -5.86 23.95 5.85
CA ARG A 269 -6.68 22.82 6.26
C ARG A 269 -7.13 22.91 7.72
N ASP A 270 -6.87 24.03 8.38
CA ASP A 270 -7.03 24.23 9.82
C ASP A 270 -6.17 23.31 10.70
N TYR A 271 -5.04 22.81 10.15
CA TYR A 271 -4.06 22.05 10.93
C TYR A 271 -3.05 23.01 11.54
N VAL A 272 -2.91 22.97 12.86
CA VAL A 272 -1.95 23.79 13.59
C VAL A 272 -0.54 23.35 13.26
N ARG A 273 0.28 24.27 12.79
CA ARG A 273 1.72 24.06 12.47
C ARG A 273 2.60 24.52 13.60
N LYS A 274 2.17 25.57 14.30
CA LYS A 274 2.93 26.19 15.38
C LYS A 274 2.01 26.81 16.40
N LEU A 275 2.31 26.59 17.65
CA LEU A 275 1.57 27.19 18.78
C LEU A 275 2.51 27.54 19.91
N SER A 276 2.05 28.36 20.86
CA SER A 276 2.78 28.63 22.09
C SER A 276 1.94 28.34 23.33
N ILE A 277 2.62 27.97 24.39
CA ILE A 277 2.12 27.95 25.74
C ILE A 277 2.96 28.98 26.52
N ASP A 278 2.32 30.06 26.93
CA ASP A 278 3.01 31.28 27.42
C ASP A 278 4.11 31.69 26.44
N ASP A 279 5.38 31.77 26.87
CA ASP A 279 6.52 32.17 26.04
C ASP A 279 7.18 30.99 25.30
N LYS A 280 6.77 29.76 25.56
CA LYS A 280 7.37 28.58 24.92
C LYS A 280 6.63 28.21 23.64
N ILE A 281 7.39 28.02 22.57
CA ILE A 281 6.89 27.71 21.22
C ILE A 281 7.11 26.24 20.94
N PHE A 282 6.09 25.60 20.34
CA PHE A 282 6.08 24.19 19.93
C PHE A 282 5.76 24.07 18.44
N SER A 283 6.48 23.18 17.76
CA SER A 283 6.08 22.69 16.44
C SER A 283 4.88 21.75 16.56
N SER A 284 4.20 21.48 15.44
CA SER A 284 3.08 20.54 15.41
C SER A 284 3.51 19.14 15.83
N GLU A 285 4.67 18.67 15.41
CA GLU A 285 5.21 17.35 15.71
C GLU A 285 5.51 17.20 17.21
N GLU A 286 6.20 18.19 17.79
CA GLU A 286 6.50 18.21 19.22
C GLU A 286 5.21 18.19 20.06
N PHE A 287 4.28 19.08 19.74
CA PHE A 287 3.02 19.19 20.48
C PHE A 287 2.18 17.92 20.34
N LYS A 288 2.05 17.41 19.11
CA LYS A 288 1.32 16.17 18.84
C LYS A 288 1.91 14.99 19.61
N SER A 289 3.21 14.84 19.61
CA SER A 289 3.92 13.76 20.31
C SER A 289 3.74 13.87 21.82
N LEU A 290 3.95 15.06 22.38
CA LEU A 290 3.90 15.32 23.80
C LEU A 290 2.52 15.05 24.40
N PHE A 291 1.45 15.48 23.70
CA PHE A 291 0.08 15.29 24.13
C PHE A 291 -0.59 14.00 23.59
N GLY A 292 0.13 13.17 22.85
CA GLY A 292 -0.40 11.95 22.27
C GLY A 292 -1.62 12.18 21.37
N LEU A 293 -1.62 13.30 20.60
CA LEU A 293 -2.77 13.67 19.78
C LEU A 293 -2.79 12.84 18.47
N LYS A 294 -3.99 12.56 18.01
CA LYS A 294 -4.21 11.83 16.77
C LYS A 294 -4.05 12.70 15.52
N SER A 295 -4.33 14.01 15.68
CA SER A 295 -4.31 15.00 14.58
C SER A 295 -3.93 16.37 15.15
N MET A 296 -3.49 17.27 14.27
CA MET A 296 -3.25 18.67 14.58
C MET A 296 -4.37 19.62 14.12
N ASN A 297 -5.51 19.10 13.67
CA ASN A 297 -6.75 19.87 13.60
C ASN A 297 -7.33 19.91 15.01
N ILE A 298 -6.92 20.91 15.80
CA ILE A 298 -7.18 20.95 17.25
C ILE A 298 -7.94 22.21 17.66
N ASN A 299 -8.72 22.06 18.75
CA ASN A 299 -9.28 23.14 19.53
C ASN A 299 -8.84 22.98 20.99
N ILE A 300 -8.38 24.04 21.61
CA ILE A 300 -7.91 24.06 23.00
C ILE A 300 -8.93 24.85 23.84
N ILE A 301 -9.43 24.23 24.89
CA ILE A 301 -10.39 24.83 25.82
C ILE A 301 -9.75 24.88 27.21
N VAL A 302 -9.57 26.09 27.71
CA VAL A 302 -9.04 26.35 29.06
C VAL A 302 -10.24 26.52 30.03
N ASN A 303 -10.37 25.59 30.96
CA ASN A 303 -11.37 25.63 32.04
C ASN A 303 -10.67 25.95 33.37
N LYS A 304 -11.47 26.22 34.42
CA LYS A 304 -10.94 26.55 35.75
C LYS A 304 -9.99 25.47 36.31
N ASP A 305 -10.34 24.20 36.15
CA ASP A 305 -9.67 23.09 36.81
C ASP A 305 -8.90 22.16 35.80
N GLU A 306 -9.12 22.34 34.51
CA GLU A 306 -8.61 21.44 33.48
C GLU A 306 -8.40 22.12 32.12
N LEU A 307 -7.46 21.59 31.33
CA LEU A 307 -7.32 21.88 29.90
C LEU A 307 -7.92 20.75 29.09
N LYS A 308 -8.73 21.07 28.09
CA LYS A 308 -9.19 20.10 27.06
C LYS A 308 -8.59 20.41 25.72
N ILE A 309 -8.05 19.38 25.08
CA ILE A 309 -7.61 19.43 23.70
C ILE A 309 -8.53 18.48 22.90
N ILE A 310 -9.29 19.07 21.98
CA ILE A 310 -10.16 18.35 21.06
C ILE A 310 -9.42 18.26 19.72
N SER A 311 -9.10 17.07 19.25
CA SER A 311 -8.53 16.85 17.93
C SER A 311 -9.53 16.18 16.98
N LYS A 312 -9.55 16.61 15.71
CA LYS A 312 -10.45 16.07 14.67
C LYS A 312 -9.64 15.34 13.60
N GLY A 313 -10.13 14.14 13.22
CA GLY A 313 -9.44 13.24 12.34
C GLY A 313 -8.30 12.47 13.02
N TYR A 314 -7.71 11.53 12.31
CA TYR A 314 -6.57 10.73 12.79
C TYR A 314 -5.54 10.60 11.67
N GLY A 315 -4.48 11.37 11.75
CA GLY A 315 -3.40 11.45 10.78
C GLY A 315 -3.24 12.84 10.17
N ASN A 316 -2.56 12.89 9.02
CA ASN A 316 -2.23 14.16 8.35
C ASN A 316 -3.23 14.56 7.26
N GLY A 317 -4.20 13.70 6.94
CA GLY A 317 -5.25 13.95 5.96
C GLY A 317 -4.81 13.86 4.48
N TYR A 318 -3.59 13.41 4.19
CA TYR A 318 -3.11 13.20 2.83
C TYR A 318 -3.36 11.78 2.35
N GLY A 319 -3.66 11.62 1.06
CA GLY A 319 -3.77 10.33 0.39
C GLY A 319 -4.96 9.50 0.85
N LEU A 320 -4.75 8.21 1.11
CA LEU A 320 -5.82 7.25 1.41
C LEU A 320 -6.26 7.33 2.88
N SER A 321 -7.58 7.53 3.10
CA SER A 321 -8.21 7.31 4.41
C SER A 321 -8.57 5.84 4.58
N LEU A 322 -8.11 5.21 5.65
CA LEU A 322 -8.46 3.82 5.94
C LEU A 322 -9.95 3.65 6.23
N TYR A 323 -10.54 4.56 7.01
CA TYR A 323 -11.96 4.50 7.33
C TYR A 323 -12.81 4.76 6.08
N GLY A 324 -12.56 5.85 5.36
CA GLY A 324 -13.31 6.16 4.14
C GLY A 324 -13.15 5.10 3.05
N ALA A 325 -11.96 4.50 2.91
CA ALA A 325 -11.71 3.38 2.00
C ALA A 325 -12.52 2.14 2.39
N ASN A 326 -12.65 1.89 3.72
CA ASN A 326 -13.43 0.76 4.21
C ASN A 326 -14.92 0.91 3.91
N GLU A 327 -15.47 2.10 4.09
CA GLU A 327 -16.85 2.38 3.68
C GLU A 327 -17.05 2.20 2.18
N MET A 328 -16.08 2.59 1.35
CA MET A 328 -16.12 2.33 -0.10
C MET A 328 -16.12 0.81 -0.40
N ALA A 329 -15.28 0.04 0.28
CA ALA A 329 -15.18 -1.41 0.10
C ALA A 329 -16.48 -2.12 0.51
N ILE A 330 -17.05 -1.79 1.66
CA ILE A 330 -18.35 -2.31 2.13
C ILE A 330 -19.45 -2.01 1.10
N ASN A 331 -19.37 -0.89 0.39
CA ASN A 331 -20.27 -0.54 -0.70
C ASN A 331 -19.86 -1.13 -2.07
N GLY A 332 -18.97 -2.12 -2.10
CA GLY A 332 -18.63 -2.91 -3.29
C GLY A 332 -17.53 -2.31 -4.18
N CYS A 333 -16.78 -1.31 -3.70
CA CYS A 333 -15.65 -0.79 -4.46
C CYS A 333 -14.42 -1.71 -4.34
N SER A 334 -13.81 -2.03 -5.49
CA SER A 334 -12.56 -2.77 -5.52
C SER A 334 -11.37 -1.91 -5.06
N PHE A 335 -10.26 -2.57 -4.68
CA PHE A 335 -8.99 -1.89 -4.35
C PHE A 335 -8.53 -0.91 -5.44
N ALA A 336 -8.76 -1.25 -6.72
CA ALA A 336 -8.39 -0.40 -7.84
C ALA A 336 -9.22 0.89 -7.87
N ASN A 337 -10.53 0.78 -7.60
CA ASN A 337 -11.43 1.94 -7.51
C ASN A 337 -11.08 2.81 -6.30
N ILE A 338 -10.77 2.20 -5.15
CA ILE A 338 -10.32 2.88 -3.94
C ILE A 338 -9.03 3.67 -4.19
N LEU A 339 -8.02 3.03 -4.78
CA LEU A 339 -6.76 3.70 -5.11
C LEU A 339 -6.97 4.87 -6.07
N LYS A 340 -7.73 4.68 -7.14
CA LYS A 340 -8.02 5.76 -8.10
C LYS A 340 -8.87 6.88 -7.52
N TYR A 341 -9.72 6.58 -6.54
CA TYR A 341 -10.50 7.61 -5.85
C TYR A 341 -9.60 8.53 -5.02
N TYR A 342 -8.75 7.95 -4.16
CA TYR A 342 -7.87 8.74 -3.29
C TYR A 342 -6.66 9.33 -4.02
N PHE A 343 -6.24 8.69 -5.10
CA PHE A 343 -5.12 9.12 -5.95
C PHE A 343 -5.54 9.16 -7.43
N PRO A 344 -6.35 10.12 -7.84
CA PRO A 344 -6.97 10.11 -9.18
C PRO A 344 -5.98 10.22 -10.34
N LYS A 345 -4.73 10.63 -10.07
CA LYS A 345 -3.68 10.84 -11.08
C LYS A 345 -2.72 9.67 -11.24
N ILE A 346 -2.85 8.60 -10.45
CA ILE A 346 -1.93 7.47 -10.52
C ILE A 346 -2.30 6.47 -11.61
N SER A 347 -1.29 5.70 -12.00
CA SER A 347 -1.44 4.47 -12.77
C SER A 347 -1.17 3.26 -11.87
N ILE A 348 -2.01 2.23 -11.99
CA ILE A 348 -1.77 0.92 -11.34
C ILE A 348 -1.04 0.06 -12.38
N ASN A 349 0.14 -0.40 -12.03
CA ASN A 349 1.02 -1.17 -12.90
C ASN A 349 1.33 -2.51 -12.27
N LYS A 350 1.86 -3.43 -13.08
CA LYS A 350 2.35 -4.71 -12.60
C LYS A 350 3.82 -4.89 -12.99
N TYR A 351 4.64 -5.31 -12.02
CA TYR A 351 6.04 -5.59 -12.27
C TYR A 351 6.16 -6.84 -13.15
N ILE A 352 6.84 -6.68 -14.27
CA ILE A 352 7.22 -7.77 -15.17
C ILE A 352 8.73 -7.62 -15.33
N LYS A 353 9.50 -8.68 -15.03
CA LYS A 353 10.93 -8.64 -15.32
C LYS A 353 11.10 -8.76 -16.84
N GLU A 354 11.66 -7.73 -17.45
CA GLU A 354 12.17 -7.88 -18.80
C GLU A 354 13.35 -8.86 -18.75
N LEU A 355 13.36 -9.83 -19.65
CA LEU A 355 14.54 -10.66 -19.87
C LEU A 355 15.61 -9.76 -20.49
N SER A 356 16.62 -9.42 -19.70
CA SER A 356 17.86 -8.81 -20.21
C SER A 356 18.75 -9.89 -20.80
#